data_62b8a1faac082966866b24f3d60151cd
#
_entry.id   62b8a1faac082966866b24f3d60151cd
#
_cell.length_a   1.000
_cell.length_b   1.000
_cell.length_c   1.000
_cell.angle_alpha   90.00
_cell.angle_beta   90.00
_cell.angle_gamma   90.00
#
_symmetry.space_group_name_H-M   'P 1'
#
loop_
_entity.id
_entity.type
_entity.pdbx_description
1 polymer ?
#
loop_
_entity_poly.entity_id
_entity_poly.type
_entity_poly.pdbx_seq_one_letter_code
_entity_poly.pdbx_strand_id
1 'polypeptide(L)'
;MKHPTFRGLLRLAAFLLGLALIVAFANTFCIKTDIYAALTMAEVKARSDIEVAFVGSSIVRDHFNADMISKEIGKTCFALGIPCGMLQGNIASTRELYRKNSPEWTILVIEPFTVDSAREGIEGQYDLLPFLSSPFEQLRYYYSVAKEDGWYVDRAFMFRDYAVDSFGEFMETVGMHLRPFQTYEKIRPTLDPRMTYMGSGYSRCDTDERATKMVRQQIIREYTGYVYDLLPQTREMLLEYRDLVAQKGSKLLVFIYPNMTAHNLAIPGFLDYADALTRFCGENDMPCVNFSYAKPELYPRETDQYYFDLYHMVGEGADIFSASFCKFFKAYLAGEDTSDWFYADRWAYFSSVSFITNCWIQTYFPEGEWNGAWAQSRQAVAAASENGARDVYAANCNHGPSVAPEYRFFLRDEATGAETPLTDWQAEGILACDKGALTGQCIRVYARAQGGADDPSLYFDFRPGIDEEPCLQV
;
A
#
# COMPACT_ATOMS: atom_id res chain seq x y z
N MET A 1 -50.53 23.01 23.02
CA MET A 1 -49.91 22.42 21.83
C MET A 1 -51.00 21.66 21.07
N LYS A 2 -51.31 22.03 19.82
CA LYS A 2 -52.29 21.30 18.99
C LYS A 2 -51.65 19.96 18.56
N HIS A 3 -52.33 18.84 18.84
CA HIS A 3 -51.90 17.52 18.38
C HIS A 3 -51.79 17.51 16.87
N PRO A 4 -50.69 16.94 16.30
CA PRO A 4 -50.54 16.82 14.87
C PRO A 4 -51.71 15.99 14.30
N THR A 5 -52.34 16.52 13.26
CA THR A 5 -53.43 15.78 12.61
C THR A 5 -52.83 14.58 11.86
N PHE A 6 -53.52 13.46 11.73
CA PHE A 6 -53.08 12.27 10.96
C PHE A 6 -52.57 12.63 9.56
N ARG A 7 -53.22 13.59 8.89
CA ARG A 7 -52.79 14.12 7.60
C ARG A 7 -51.44 14.86 7.68
N GLY A 8 -51.14 15.52 8.79
CA GLY A 8 -49.86 16.18 9.03
C GLY A 8 -48.74 15.17 9.20
N LEU A 9 -48.99 14.10 9.96
CA LEU A 9 -48.02 12.99 10.10
C LEU A 9 -47.75 12.27 8.78
N LEU A 10 -48.79 12.05 7.96
CA LEU A 10 -48.64 11.42 6.65
C LEU A 10 -47.81 12.28 5.68
N ARG A 11 -48.00 13.60 5.70
CA ARG A 11 -47.18 14.54 4.89
C ARG A 11 -45.73 14.57 5.35
N LEU A 12 -45.49 14.57 6.65
CA LEU A 12 -44.12 14.51 7.20
C LEU A 12 -43.44 13.21 6.81
N ALA A 13 -44.14 12.08 6.96
CA ALA A 13 -43.59 10.76 6.56
C ALA A 13 -43.26 10.71 5.05
N ALA A 14 -44.16 11.23 4.19
CA ALA A 14 -43.91 11.31 2.74
C ALA A 14 -42.73 12.24 2.41
N PHE A 15 -42.58 13.35 3.09
CA PHE A 15 -41.45 14.27 2.94
C PHE A 15 -40.15 13.60 3.34
N LEU A 16 -40.11 12.96 4.51
CA LEU A 16 -38.90 12.24 4.99
C LEU A 16 -38.52 11.07 4.06
N LEU A 17 -39.51 10.34 3.55
CA LEU A 17 -39.26 9.29 2.57
C LEU A 17 -38.69 9.85 1.26
N GLY A 18 -39.30 10.96 0.76
CA GLY A 18 -38.77 11.63 -0.44
C GLY A 18 -37.34 12.12 -0.26
N LEU A 19 -37.03 12.72 0.89
CA LEU A 19 -35.68 13.16 1.23
C LEU A 19 -34.71 11.97 1.30
N ALA A 20 -35.09 10.87 1.94
CA ALA A 20 -34.28 9.66 2.03
C ALA A 20 -33.98 9.07 0.64
N LEU A 21 -34.98 9.07 -0.27
CA LEU A 21 -34.80 8.60 -1.64
C LEU A 21 -33.83 9.51 -2.44
N ILE A 22 -33.93 10.83 -2.26
CA ILE A 22 -33.03 11.79 -2.91
C ILE A 22 -31.60 11.58 -2.40
N VAL A 23 -31.40 11.45 -1.09
CA VAL A 23 -30.08 11.19 -0.50
C VAL A 23 -29.51 9.85 -0.97
N ALA A 24 -30.32 8.80 -0.99
CA ALA A 24 -29.93 7.50 -1.49
C ALA A 24 -29.51 7.54 -2.98
N PHE A 25 -30.28 8.26 -3.80
CA PHE A 25 -29.93 8.50 -5.21
C PHE A 25 -28.59 9.24 -5.34
N ALA A 26 -28.42 10.34 -4.61
CA ALA A 26 -27.21 11.14 -4.66
C ALA A 26 -25.98 10.33 -4.19
N ASN A 27 -26.09 9.59 -3.09
CA ASN A 27 -25.01 8.73 -2.59
C ASN A 27 -24.71 7.52 -3.49
N THR A 28 -25.59 7.17 -4.44
CA THR A 28 -25.37 6.05 -5.36
C THR A 28 -24.81 6.53 -6.69
N PHE A 29 -25.36 7.62 -7.24
CA PHE A 29 -25.10 8.02 -8.62
C PHE A 29 -24.27 9.31 -8.75
N CYS A 30 -24.16 10.11 -7.68
CA CYS A 30 -23.46 11.38 -7.72
C CYS A 30 -22.10 11.35 -6.98
N ILE A 31 -21.63 10.17 -6.56
CA ILE A 31 -20.31 9.99 -5.96
C ILE A 31 -19.32 9.42 -6.97
N LYS A 32 -18.05 9.78 -6.83
CA LYS A 32 -16.96 9.15 -7.59
C LYS A 32 -16.96 7.65 -7.31
N THR A 33 -16.74 6.88 -8.33
CA THR A 33 -16.76 5.43 -8.24
C THR A 33 -15.48 4.87 -8.86
N ASP A 34 -14.75 4.10 -8.09
CA ASP A 34 -13.60 3.37 -8.62
C ASP A 34 -14.07 2.23 -9.53
N ILE A 35 -13.61 2.28 -10.79
CA ILE A 35 -14.02 1.30 -11.80
C ILE A 35 -13.52 -0.11 -11.46
N TYR A 36 -12.37 -0.24 -10.80
CA TYR A 36 -11.82 -1.55 -10.45
C TYR A 36 -12.62 -2.17 -9.31
N ALA A 37 -13.03 -1.38 -8.31
CA ALA A 37 -13.94 -1.84 -7.27
C ALA A 37 -15.28 -2.28 -7.88
N ALA A 38 -15.80 -1.52 -8.85
CA ALA A 38 -17.03 -1.84 -9.58
C ALA A 38 -16.92 -3.17 -10.33
N LEU A 39 -15.84 -3.37 -11.10
CA LEU A 39 -15.59 -4.60 -11.87
C LEU A 39 -15.41 -5.80 -10.94
N THR A 40 -14.56 -5.69 -9.94
CA THR A 40 -14.28 -6.76 -8.96
C THR A 40 -15.56 -7.17 -8.22
N MET A 41 -16.33 -6.19 -7.73
CA MET A 41 -17.58 -6.46 -7.01
C MET A 41 -18.69 -6.98 -7.91
N ALA A 42 -18.78 -6.55 -9.17
CA ALA A 42 -19.73 -7.09 -10.12
C ALA A 42 -19.41 -8.56 -10.46
N GLU A 43 -18.13 -8.87 -10.70
CA GLU A 43 -17.69 -10.22 -11.00
C GLU A 43 -17.88 -11.19 -9.82
N VAL A 44 -17.47 -10.81 -8.60
CA VAL A 44 -17.66 -11.67 -7.43
C VAL A 44 -19.13 -11.99 -7.16
N LYS A 45 -20.03 -11.03 -7.43
CA LYS A 45 -21.48 -11.25 -7.33
C LYS A 45 -22.05 -12.14 -8.43
N ALA A 46 -21.42 -12.16 -9.60
CA ALA A 46 -21.85 -13.01 -10.71
C ALA A 46 -21.41 -14.47 -10.53
N ARG A 47 -20.30 -14.71 -9.83
CA ARG A 47 -19.68 -16.02 -9.63
C ARG A 47 -20.26 -16.80 -8.44
N SER A 48 -20.12 -18.13 -8.51
CA SER A 48 -20.45 -19.07 -7.42
C SER A 48 -19.49 -20.26 -7.36
N ASP A 49 -18.34 -20.14 -8.02
CA ASP A 49 -17.36 -21.21 -8.25
C ASP A 49 -16.00 -20.90 -7.62
N ILE A 50 -15.91 -19.87 -6.79
CA ILE A 50 -14.65 -19.45 -6.17
C ILE A 50 -14.29 -20.42 -5.04
N GLU A 51 -13.11 -21.08 -5.17
CA GLU A 51 -12.58 -22.03 -4.20
C GLU A 51 -11.51 -21.43 -3.32
N VAL A 52 -10.75 -20.44 -3.83
CA VAL A 52 -9.73 -19.69 -3.08
C VAL A 52 -9.95 -18.20 -3.33
N ALA A 53 -10.17 -17.45 -2.26
CA ALA A 53 -10.34 -16.00 -2.33
C ALA A 53 -9.16 -15.30 -1.64
N PHE A 54 -8.48 -14.41 -2.38
CA PHE A 54 -7.54 -13.46 -1.81
C PHE A 54 -8.31 -12.18 -1.49
N VAL A 55 -8.23 -11.69 -0.26
CA VAL A 55 -8.96 -10.50 0.18
C VAL A 55 -7.99 -9.48 0.73
N GLY A 56 -8.07 -8.23 0.25
CA GLY A 56 -7.16 -7.17 0.68
C GLY A 56 -7.36 -5.87 -0.08
N SER A 57 -6.31 -5.05 -0.11
CA SER A 57 -6.26 -3.75 -0.79
C SER A 57 -5.98 -3.89 -2.29
N SER A 58 -5.57 -2.78 -2.92
CA SER A 58 -5.06 -2.75 -4.30
C SER A 58 -3.92 -3.75 -4.55
N ILE A 59 -3.13 -4.08 -3.54
CA ILE A 59 -2.08 -5.11 -3.61
C ILE A 59 -2.64 -6.46 -4.03
N VAL A 60 -3.81 -6.85 -3.52
CA VAL A 60 -4.46 -8.09 -3.96
C VAL A 60 -4.89 -8.00 -5.42
N ARG A 61 -5.50 -6.87 -5.79
CA ARG A 61 -5.95 -6.63 -7.17
C ARG A 61 -4.80 -6.66 -8.18
N ASP A 62 -3.65 -6.08 -7.83
CA ASP A 62 -2.58 -5.81 -8.78
C ASP A 62 -1.46 -6.87 -8.75
N HIS A 63 -1.31 -7.64 -7.66
CA HIS A 63 -0.18 -8.55 -7.51
C HIS A 63 -0.54 -10.03 -7.53
N PHE A 64 -1.80 -10.39 -7.23
CA PHE A 64 -2.23 -11.78 -7.29
C PHE A 64 -2.86 -12.07 -8.66
N ASN A 65 -2.07 -12.60 -9.60
CA ASN A 65 -2.57 -13.06 -10.89
C ASN A 65 -3.43 -14.32 -10.68
N ALA A 66 -4.71 -14.09 -10.37
CA ALA A 66 -5.65 -15.15 -9.97
C ALA A 66 -5.80 -16.25 -11.02
N ASP A 67 -5.71 -15.91 -12.31
CA ASP A 67 -5.79 -16.89 -13.40
C ASP A 67 -4.55 -17.78 -13.46
N MET A 68 -3.36 -17.21 -13.30
CA MET A 68 -2.10 -17.94 -13.21
C MET A 68 -2.11 -18.86 -11.99
N ILE A 69 -2.49 -18.32 -10.82
CA ILE A 69 -2.56 -19.09 -9.57
C ILE A 69 -3.57 -20.23 -9.72
N SER A 70 -4.75 -19.98 -10.31
CA SER A 70 -5.78 -21.01 -10.53
C SER A 70 -5.24 -22.18 -11.34
N LYS A 71 -4.52 -21.90 -12.42
CA LYS A 71 -3.91 -22.95 -13.29
C LYS A 71 -2.86 -23.74 -12.54
N GLU A 72 -2.04 -23.06 -11.74
CA GLU A 72 -0.93 -23.67 -11.00
C GLU A 72 -1.38 -24.56 -9.84
N ILE A 73 -2.41 -24.16 -9.08
CA ILE A 73 -2.87 -24.91 -7.91
C ILE A 73 -4.08 -25.80 -8.19
N GLY A 74 -4.68 -25.70 -9.38
CA GLY A 74 -5.84 -26.51 -9.77
C GLY A 74 -7.14 -26.17 -9.04
N LYS A 75 -7.27 -24.92 -8.55
CA LYS A 75 -8.47 -24.41 -7.86
C LYS A 75 -8.88 -23.06 -8.44
N THR A 76 -10.16 -22.79 -8.45
CA THR A 76 -10.67 -21.50 -8.93
C THR A 76 -10.34 -20.39 -7.95
N CYS A 77 -9.44 -19.49 -8.33
CA CYS A 77 -8.99 -18.36 -7.51
C CYS A 77 -9.70 -17.06 -7.89
N PHE A 78 -9.80 -16.15 -6.92
CA PHE A 78 -10.32 -14.81 -7.12
C PHE A 78 -9.56 -13.79 -6.28
N ALA A 79 -9.12 -12.69 -6.89
CA ALA A 79 -8.45 -11.58 -6.23
C ALA A 79 -9.48 -10.49 -5.84
N LEU A 80 -10.04 -10.60 -4.63
CA LEU A 80 -10.99 -9.61 -4.08
C LEU A 80 -10.21 -8.44 -3.47
N GLY A 81 -9.54 -7.67 -4.32
CA GLY A 81 -8.80 -6.48 -3.95
C GLY A 81 -9.63 -5.21 -4.14
N ILE A 82 -9.85 -4.46 -3.06
CA ILE A 82 -10.55 -3.17 -3.08
C ILE A 82 -9.51 -2.06 -2.94
N PRO A 83 -9.48 -1.05 -3.82
CA PRO A 83 -8.56 0.07 -3.70
C PRO A 83 -8.61 0.69 -2.31
N CYS A 84 -7.48 1.00 -1.72
CA CYS A 84 -7.36 1.52 -0.34
C CYS A 84 -8.16 0.69 0.69
N GLY A 85 -8.37 -0.62 0.42
CA GLY A 85 -9.18 -1.51 1.24
C GLY A 85 -8.55 -1.74 2.60
N MET A 86 -9.09 -1.09 3.61
CA MET A 86 -8.77 -1.32 5.02
C MET A 86 -9.49 -2.57 5.54
N LEU A 87 -9.19 -2.97 6.76
CA LEU A 87 -9.76 -4.20 7.34
C LEU A 87 -11.31 -4.18 7.41
N GLN A 88 -11.92 -3.00 7.62
CA GLN A 88 -13.38 -2.84 7.55
C GLN A 88 -13.91 -3.18 6.15
N GLY A 89 -13.23 -2.70 5.10
CA GLY A 89 -13.55 -3.00 3.71
C GLY A 89 -13.38 -4.48 3.40
N ASN A 90 -12.33 -5.10 3.92
CA ASN A 90 -12.08 -6.54 3.77
C ASN A 90 -13.17 -7.38 4.44
N ILE A 91 -13.66 -6.98 5.62
CA ILE A 91 -14.79 -7.63 6.29
C ILE A 91 -16.07 -7.50 5.44
N ALA A 92 -16.36 -6.30 4.93
CA ALA A 92 -17.57 -6.05 4.14
C ALA A 92 -17.56 -6.78 2.79
N SER A 93 -16.45 -6.72 2.06
CA SER A 93 -16.28 -7.42 0.78
C SER A 93 -16.32 -8.94 0.93
N THR A 94 -15.74 -9.48 2.02
CA THR A 94 -15.83 -10.91 2.34
C THR A 94 -17.26 -11.35 2.63
N ARG A 95 -18.06 -10.52 3.29
CA ARG A 95 -19.49 -10.83 3.49
C ARG A 95 -20.24 -10.88 2.16
N GLU A 96 -19.94 -9.97 1.22
CA GLU A 96 -20.51 -10.03 -0.13
C GLU A 96 -20.07 -11.28 -0.90
N LEU A 97 -18.79 -11.65 -0.84
CA LEU A 97 -18.28 -12.90 -1.41
C LEU A 97 -19.08 -14.12 -0.91
N TYR A 98 -19.30 -14.20 0.40
CA TYR A 98 -19.98 -15.32 1.05
C TYR A 98 -21.50 -15.36 0.84
N ARG A 99 -22.08 -14.43 0.11
CA ARG A 99 -23.51 -14.50 -0.28
C ARG A 99 -23.77 -15.57 -1.34
N LYS A 100 -22.80 -15.81 -2.21
CA LYS A 100 -22.94 -16.79 -3.31
C LYS A 100 -21.82 -17.81 -3.37
N ASN A 101 -20.68 -17.54 -2.74
CA ASN A 101 -19.51 -18.40 -2.77
C ASN A 101 -19.24 -18.99 -1.39
N SER A 102 -18.63 -20.17 -1.37
CA SER A 102 -18.17 -20.83 -0.16
C SER A 102 -16.73 -21.31 -0.40
N PRO A 103 -15.76 -20.40 -0.49
CA PRO A 103 -14.40 -20.77 -0.80
C PRO A 103 -13.85 -21.72 0.29
N GLU A 104 -13.08 -22.72 -0.13
CA GLU A 104 -12.35 -23.58 0.80
C GLU A 104 -11.33 -22.76 1.60
N TRP A 105 -10.68 -21.80 0.93
CA TRP A 105 -9.69 -20.93 1.53
C TRP A 105 -10.04 -19.46 1.33
N THR A 106 -9.96 -18.71 2.41
CA THR A 106 -9.97 -17.26 2.41
C THR A 106 -8.64 -16.76 2.92
N ILE A 107 -7.88 -16.11 2.05
CA ILE A 107 -6.54 -15.61 2.32
C ILE A 107 -6.64 -14.11 2.54
N LEU A 108 -6.49 -13.67 3.79
CA LEU A 108 -6.46 -12.26 4.14
C LEU A 108 -5.06 -11.73 3.90
N VAL A 109 -4.90 -10.94 2.86
CA VAL A 109 -3.63 -10.31 2.50
C VAL A 109 -3.52 -8.97 3.21
N ILE A 110 -2.48 -8.84 4.00
CA ILE A 110 -2.22 -7.65 4.82
C ILE A 110 -0.89 -7.05 4.39
N GLU A 111 -0.94 -5.79 4.04
CA GLU A 111 0.21 -4.93 4.07
C GLU A 111 0.26 -4.24 5.44
N PRO A 112 1.38 -4.26 6.16
CA PRO A 112 1.42 -3.86 7.57
C PRO A 112 0.82 -2.49 7.87
N PHE A 113 0.90 -1.51 6.97
CA PHE A 113 0.35 -0.18 7.21
C PHE A 113 -1.11 0.01 6.78
N THR A 114 -1.62 -0.80 5.86
CA THR A 114 -3.01 -0.69 5.38
C THR A 114 -4.04 -1.26 6.38
N VAL A 115 -3.58 -1.88 7.45
CA VAL A 115 -4.47 -2.45 8.48
C VAL A 115 -4.85 -1.41 9.54
N ASP A 116 -4.08 -0.35 9.65
CA ASP A 116 -4.22 0.62 10.73
C ASP A 116 -4.97 1.88 10.26
N SER A 117 -6.29 1.75 10.13
CA SER A 117 -7.21 2.74 9.56
C SER A 117 -7.21 4.11 10.28
N ALA A 118 -6.69 4.19 11.50
CA ALA A 118 -6.63 5.46 12.23
C ALA A 118 -5.65 6.47 11.60
N ARG A 119 -4.89 6.08 10.58
CA ARG A 119 -3.76 6.85 10.07
C ARG A 119 -3.90 7.33 8.64
N GLU A 120 -4.76 6.71 7.85
CA GLU A 120 -4.95 7.09 6.46
C GLU A 120 -6.33 7.70 6.21
N GLY A 121 -6.38 8.65 5.29
CA GLY A 121 -7.62 9.32 4.89
C GLY A 121 -8.68 8.30 4.43
N ILE A 122 -9.92 8.60 4.74
CA ILE A 122 -11.08 7.74 4.50
C ILE A 122 -11.43 7.64 3.00
N GLU A 123 -10.78 8.41 2.16
CA GLU A 123 -11.19 8.64 0.77
C GLU A 123 -11.46 7.34 -0.01
N GLY A 124 -10.53 6.40 -0.04
CA GLY A 124 -10.72 5.15 -0.78
C GLY A 124 -11.69 4.15 -0.13
N GLN A 125 -12.03 4.32 1.14
CA GLN A 125 -12.90 3.35 1.83
C GLN A 125 -14.37 3.42 1.38
N TYR A 126 -14.81 4.56 0.86
CA TYR A 126 -16.19 4.71 0.34
C TYR A 126 -16.41 4.05 -1.02
N ASP A 127 -15.35 3.70 -1.74
CA ASP A 127 -15.44 3.09 -3.07
C ASP A 127 -16.18 1.74 -3.06
N LEU A 128 -16.16 1.03 -1.95
CA LEU A 128 -16.90 -0.23 -1.79
C LEU A 128 -18.39 -0.04 -1.55
N LEU A 129 -18.78 1.06 -0.91
CA LEU A 129 -20.13 1.26 -0.37
C LEU A 129 -21.26 1.09 -1.41
N PRO A 130 -21.16 1.66 -2.63
CA PRO A 130 -22.22 1.52 -3.65
C PRO A 130 -22.42 0.09 -4.11
N PHE A 131 -21.41 -0.76 -3.94
CA PHE A 131 -21.40 -2.14 -4.44
C PHE A 131 -21.82 -3.18 -3.40
N LEU A 132 -22.10 -2.79 -2.16
CA LEU A 132 -22.69 -3.70 -1.18
C LEU A 132 -24.16 -3.96 -1.52
N SER A 133 -24.57 -5.24 -1.55
CA SER A 133 -25.89 -5.66 -2.08
C SER A 133 -27.07 -5.33 -1.16
N SER A 134 -26.82 -5.02 0.09
CA SER A 134 -27.87 -4.79 1.10
C SER A 134 -27.75 -3.39 1.69
N PRO A 135 -28.84 -2.60 1.75
CA PRO A 135 -28.85 -1.32 2.47
C PRO A 135 -28.40 -1.44 3.94
N PHE A 136 -28.64 -2.59 4.55
CA PHE A 136 -28.18 -2.87 5.92
C PHE A 136 -26.66 -3.04 5.98
N GLU A 137 -26.06 -3.75 5.04
CA GLU A 137 -24.58 -3.87 4.95
C GLU A 137 -23.93 -2.55 4.56
N GLN A 138 -24.53 -1.77 3.68
CA GLN A 138 -24.08 -0.41 3.36
C GLN A 138 -24.04 0.46 4.62
N LEU A 139 -25.12 0.45 5.40
CA LEU A 139 -25.22 1.20 6.64
C LEU A 139 -24.21 0.71 7.69
N ARG A 140 -24.08 -0.60 7.83
CA ARG A 140 -23.13 -1.22 8.76
C ARG A 140 -21.69 -0.84 8.41
N TYR A 141 -21.32 -0.96 7.14
CA TYR A 141 -20.01 -0.59 6.66
C TYR A 141 -19.73 0.91 6.84
N TYR A 142 -20.70 1.74 6.44
CA TYR A 142 -20.62 3.18 6.63
C TYR A 142 -20.32 3.54 8.08
N TYR A 143 -21.05 2.98 9.04
CA TYR A 143 -20.83 3.27 10.46
C TYR A 143 -19.50 2.71 10.98
N SER A 144 -19.01 1.61 10.46
CA SER A 144 -17.69 1.08 10.85
C SER A 144 -16.56 2.01 10.45
N VAL A 145 -16.64 2.63 9.28
CA VAL A 145 -15.68 3.60 8.75
C VAL A 145 -15.85 4.97 9.41
N ALA A 146 -17.08 5.48 9.49
CA ALA A 146 -17.38 6.80 10.04
C ALA A 146 -17.12 6.92 11.56
N LYS A 147 -17.14 5.81 12.29
CA LYS A 147 -16.88 5.77 13.73
C LYS A 147 -15.51 6.33 14.11
N GLU A 148 -14.55 6.17 13.23
CA GLU A 148 -13.16 6.59 13.47
C GLU A 148 -12.98 8.10 13.29
N ASP A 149 -13.81 8.76 12.47
CA ASP A 149 -13.74 10.19 12.20
C ASP A 149 -14.59 11.09 13.15
N GLY A 150 -15.39 10.51 14.01
CA GLY A 150 -16.13 11.24 15.04
C GLY A 150 -17.36 12.05 14.61
N TRP A 151 -17.75 12.09 13.31
CA TRP A 151 -18.92 12.88 12.85
C TRP A 151 -19.86 12.08 11.94
N TYR A 152 -20.95 11.59 12.51
CA TYR A 152 -21.89 10.67 11.84
C TYR A 152 -22.89 11.35 10.90
N VAL A 153 -23.22 12.63 11.09
CA VAL A 153 -24.31 13.29 10.36
C VAL A 153 -23.85 13.88 9.03
N ASP A 154 -22.66 14.46 8.99
CA ASP A 154 -22.12 15.05 7.77
C ASP A 154 -21.82 14.00 6.68
N ARG A 155 -21.55 12.79 7.11
CA ARG A 155 -21.21 11.70 6.21
C ARG A 155 -22.38 10.87 5.70
N ALA A 156 -23.59 11.06 6.24
CA ALA A 156 -24.81 10.58 5.59
C ALA A 156 -25.02 11.21 4.20
N PHE A 157 -24.31 12.30 3.91
CA PHE A 157 -24.33 13.04 2.65
C PHE A 157 -22.98 12.91 1.91
N MET A 158 -22.52 11.69 1.63
CA MET A 158 -21.22 11.42 0.97
C MET A 158 -21.03 12.18 -0.33
N PHE A 159 -22.12 12.40 -1.08
CA PHE A 159 -22.07 13.18 -2.32
C PHE A 159 -21.61 14.63 -2.09
N ARG A 160 -21.56 15.14 -0.87
CA ARG A 160 -21.03 16.46 -0.53
C ARG A 160 -19.51 16.50 -0.64
N ASP A 161 -18.84 15.46 -0.17
CA ASP A 161 -17.40 15.43 -0.04
C ASP A 161 -16.73 14.59 -1.15
N TYR A 162 -17.51 13.72 -1.80
CA TYR A 162 -17.04 12.76 -2.79
C TYR A 162 -17.83 12.81 -4.11
N ALA A 163 -18.32 14.01 -4.47
CA ALA A 163 -19.13 14.20 -5.66
C ALA A 163 -18.33 13.96 -6.95
N VAL A 164 -19.03 13.50 -7.98
CA VAL A 164 -18.51 13.49 -9.35
C VAL A 164 -18.23 14.92 -9.81
N ASP A 165 -17.11 15.14 -10.48
CA ASP A 165 -16.67 16.48 -10.91
C ASP A 165 -17.29 16.91 -12.23
N SER A 166 -17.87 15.98 -12.99
CA SER A 166 -18.40 16.24 -14.31
C SER A 166 -19.65 15.44 -14.64
N PHE A 167 -20.41 15.93 -15.63
CA PHE A 167 -21.53 15.16 -16.17
C PHE A 167 -21.08 13.84 -16.82
N GLY A 168 -19.85 13.79 -17.36
CA GLY A 168 -19.25 12.57 -17.91
C GLY A 168 -19.09 11.50 -16.85
N GLU A 169 -18.48 11.82 -15.71
CA GLU A 169 -18.32 10.91 -14.57
C GLU A 169 -19.68 10.47 -14.00
N PHE A 170 -20.64 11.39 -13.91
CA PHE A 170 -22.01 11.04 -13.50
C PHE A 170 -22.60 9.96 -14.43
N MET A 171 -22.51 10.16 -15.76
CA MET A 171 -23.03 9.19 -16.73
C MET A 171 -22.27 7.87 -16.71
N GLU A 172 -20.97 7.88 -16.42
CA GLU A 172 -20.17 6.67 -16.22
C GLU A 172 -20.63 5.91 -14.98
N THR A 173 -20.79 6.59 -13.84
CA THR A 173 -21.31 6.01 -12.59
C THR A 173 -22.71 5.42 -12.80
N VAL A 174 -23.61 6.14 -13.46
CA VAL A 174 -24.94 5.64 -13.84
C VAL A 174 -24.80 4.39 -14.72
N GLY A 175 -23.90 4.41 -15.69
CA GLY A 175 -23.61 3.27 -16.56
C GLY A 175 -23.17 2.04 -15.79
N MET A 176 -22.26 2.18 -14.83
CA MET A 176 -21.77 1.10 -13.98
C MET A 176 -22.87 0.46 -13.13
N HIS A 177 -23.79 1.27 -12.60
CA HIS A 177 -24.90 0.76 -11.78
C HIS A 177 -26.06 0.13 -12.60
N LEU A 178 -26.32 0.64 -13.80
CA LEU A 178 -27.45 0.20 -14.62
C LEU A 178 -27.10 -0.89 -15.64
N ARG A 179 -25.85 -1.02 -16.00
CA ARG A 179 -25.36 -2.03 -16.94
C ARG A 179 -24.46 -3.02 -16.21
N PRO A 180 -24.98 -4.15 -15.76
CA PRO A 180 -24.11 -5.19 -15.20
C PRO A 180 -23.07 -5.56 -16.28
N PHE A 181 -21.81 -5.56 -15.90
CA PHE A 181 -20.73 -6.01 -16.76
C PHE A 181 -21.02 -7.44 -17.18
N GLN A 182 -21.19 -7.66 -18.48
CA GLN A 182 -21.47 -9.00 -19.03
C GLN A 182 -20.20 -9.79 -19.37
N THR A 183 -19.09 -9.06 -19.54
CA THR A 183 -17.75 -9.63 -19.74
C THR A 183 -16.77 -8.80 -18.93
N TYR A 184 -16.08 -9.46 -18.01
CA TYR A 184 -15.15 -8.80 -17.09
C TYR A 184 -13.71 -8.87 -17.57
N GLU A 185 -13.44 -9.61 -18.65
CA GLU A 185 -12.10 -9.80 -19.17
C GLU A 185 -11.66 -8.64 -20.07
N LYS A 186 -10.42 -8.20 -19.87
CA LYS A 186 -9.71 -7.24 -20.75
C LYS A 186 -10.39 -5.87 -20.89
N ILE A 187 -10.99 -5.38 -19.81
CA ILE A 187 -11.45 -3.99 -19.76
C ILE A 187 -10.27 -3.11 -19.42
N ARG A 188 -9.96 -2.19 -20.33
CA ARG A 188 -8.98 -1.14 -20.08
C ARG A 188 -9.74 0.13 -19.70
N PRO A 189 -9.63 0.59 -18.44
CA PRO A 189 -10.27 1.81 -18.00
C PRO A 189 -9.70 3.01 -18.74
N THR A 190 -10.54 4.01 -19.00
CA THR A 190 -10.12 5.27 -19.62
C THR A 190 -9.29 6.14 -18.67
N LEU A 191 -9.41 5.92 -17.36
CA LEU A 191 -8.77 6.74 -16.31
C LEU A 191 -7.30 6.39 -16.06
N ASP A 192 -6.90 5.13 -16.24
CA ASP A 192 -5.49 4.72 -16.13
C ASP A 192 -5.11 3.77 -17.27
N PRO A 193 -4.48 4.29 -18.34
CA PRO A 193 -4.11 3.49 -19.50
C PRO A 193 -3.03 2.43 -19.20
N ARG A 194 -2.35 2.51 -18.06
CA ARG A 194 -1.34 1.54 -17.62
C ARG A 194 -1.98 0.24 -17.13
N MET A 195 -3.22 0.32 -16.67
CA MET A 195 -3.92 -0.80 -16.03
C MET A 195 -4.88 -1.49 -16.98
N THR A 196 -4.92 -2.81 -16.94
CA THR A 196 -5.88 -3.63 -17.67
C THR A 196 -6.52 -4.62 -16.71
N TYR A 197 -7.87 -4.57 -16.56
CA TYR A 197 -8.58 -5.60 -15.81
C TYR A 197 -8.58 -6.90 -16.62
N MET A 198 -8.03 -7.96 -16.03
CA MET A 198 -7.81 -9.24 -16.69
C MET A 198 -8.92 -10.27 -16.38
N GLY A 199 -9.80 -9.97 -15.43
CA GLY A 199 -10.78 -10.90 -14.88
C GLY A 199 -10.32 -11.54 -13.56
N SER A 200 -11.21 -12.29 -12.93
CA SER A 200 -10.97 -12.95 -11.64
C SER A 200 -10.49 -11.97 -10.55
N GLY A 201 -10.88 -10.68 -10.64
CA GLY A 201 -10.48 -9.61 -9.73
C GLY A 201 -9.06 -9.05 -9.96
N TYR A 202 -8.29 -9.59 -10.91
CA TYR A 202 -6.91 -9.19 -11.17
C TYR A 202 -6.83 -8.05 -12.20
N SER A 203 -6.01 -7.04 -11.88
CA SER A 203 -5.65 -5.96 -12.80
C SER A 203 -4.15 -5.95 -13.05
N ARG A 204 -3.76 -6.03 -14.32
CA ARG A 204 -2.36 -6.00 -14.74
C ARG A 204 -1.92 -4.58 -15.02
N CYS A 205 -0.80 -4.17 -14.44
CA CYS A 205 -0.16 -2.90 -14.74
C CYS A 205 0.95 -3.11 -15.77
N ASP A 206 0.85 -2.42 -16.91
CA ASP A 206 1.86 -2.42 -17.96
C ASP A 206 2.44 -1.01 -18.11
N THR A 207 3.58 -0.75 -17.47
CA THR A 207 4.33 0.51 -17.55
C THR A 207 5.82 0.26 -17.45
N ASP A 208 6.60 1.19 -18.04
CA ASP A 208 8.06 1.23 -17.92
C ASP A 208 8.55 2.01 -16.69
N GLU A 209 7.64 2.66 -15.96
CA GLU A 209 7.96 3.35 -14.71
C GLU A 209 8.48 2.35 -13.68
N ARG A 210 9.50 2.76 -12.93
CA ARG A 210 10.11 1.93 -11.87
C ARG A 210 10.39 2.76 -10.64
N ALA A 211 9.95 2.27 -9.51
CA ALA A 211 10.10 2.93 -8.22
C ALA A 211 11.54 2.91 -7.68
N THR A 212 12.40 2.07 -8.21
CA THR A 212 13.81 1.93 -7.78
C THR A 212 14.61 3.22 -7.84
N LYS A 213 14.20 4.18 -8.68
CA LYS A 213 14.81 5.51 -8.79
C LYS A 213 14.18 6.55 -7.86
N MET A 214 13.04 6.25 -7.24
CA MET A 214 12.37 7.19 -6.34
C MET A 214 13.03 7.14 -4.99
N VAL A 215 13.79 8.16 -4.66
CA VAL A 215 14.45 8.30 -3.38
C VAL A 215 13.46 8.70 -2.30
N ARG A 216 13.62 8.14 -1.14
CA ARG A 216 12.62 7.89 -0.14
C ARG A 216 12.67 8.80 1.09
N GLN A 217 13.14 10.04 0.94
CA GLN A 217 12.91 11.08 1.95
C GLN A 217 11.43 11.20 2.30
N GLN A 218 10.57 11.08 1.29
CA GLN A 218 9.13 11.17 1.45
C GLN A 218 8.59 10.04 2.34
N ILE A 219 9.05 8.80 2.16
CA ILE A 219 8.65 7.66 3.01
C ILE A 219 9.03 7.90 4.47
N ILE A 220 10.26 8.36 4.71
CA ILE A 220 10.73 8.61 6.08
C ILE A 220 9.90 9.70 6.75
N ARG A 221 9.45 10.72 6.03
CA ARG A 221 8.56 11.77 6.54
C ARG A 221 7.16 11.25 6.83
N GLU A 222 6.59 10.47 5.91
CA GLU A 222 5.24 9.95 6.02
C GLU A 222 5.08 9.00 7.20
N TYR A 223 6.14 8.27 7.55
CA TYR A 223 6.08 7.22 8.57
C TYR A 223 6.81 7.56 9.88
N THR A 224 7.30 8.78 10.06
CA THR A 224 7.83 9.25 11.35
C THR A 224 6.72 9.34 12.39
N GLY A 225 6.90 8.71 13.53
CA GLY A 225 5.94 8.73 14.64
C GLY A 225 4.90 7.62 14.64
N TYR A 226 5.00 6.64 13.72
CA TYR A 226 4.15 5.46 13.77
C TYR A 226 4.41 4.60 15.01
N VAL A 227 3.33 4.15 15.64
CA VAL A 227 3.39 3.11 16.67
C VAL A 227 3.46 1.75 15.97
N TYR A 228 4.49 1.00 16.23
CA TYR A 228 4.79 -0.26 15.56
C TYR A 228 4.17 -1.47 16.26
N ASP A 229 2.93 -1.32 16.72
CA ASP A 229 2.12 -2.40 17.28
C ASP A 229 0.68 -2.26 16.80
N LEU A 230 -0.08 -3.36 16.89
CA LEU A 230 -1.48 -3.38 16.48
C LEU A 230 -2.33 -2.52 17.41
N LEU A 231 -3.14 -1.63 16.84
CA LEU A 231 -4.13 -0.89 17.61
C LEU A 231 -5.19 -1.87 18.19
N PRO A 232 -5.80 -1.52 19.34
CA PRO A 232 -6.86 -2.35 19.95
C PRO A 232 -8.00 -2.67 18.97
N GLN A 233 -8.45 -1.68 18.19
CA GLN A 233 -9.49 -1.88 17.18
C GLN A 233 -9.07 -2.82 16.06
N THR A 234 -7.81 -2.77 15.64
CA THR A 234 -7.27 -3.68 14.63
C THR A 234 -7.32 -5.13 15.13
N ARG A 235 -6.94 -5.35 16.40
CA ARG A 235 -7.02 -6.67 17.05
C ARG A 235 -8.46 -7.19 17.08
N GLU A 236 -9.44 -6.34 17.45
CA GLU A 236 -10.86 -6.70 17.46
C GLU A 236 -11.36 -7.08 16.05
N MET A 237 -10.99 -6.29 15.04
CA MET A 237 -11.40 -6.56 13.66
C MET A 237 -10.77 -7.83 13.08
N LEU A 238 -9.53 -8.14 13.43
CA LEU A 238 -8.89 -9.41 13.02
C LEU A 238 -9.62 -10.61 13.61
N LEU A 239 -10.05 -10.53 14.87
CA LEU A 239 -10.86 -11.57 15.50
C LEU A 239 -12.24 -11.69 14.86
N GLU A 240 -12.89 -10.55 14.55
CA GLU A 240 -14.15 -10.55 13.81
C GLU A 240 -13.99 -11.20 12.42
N TYR A 241 -12.88 -10.92 11.73
CA TYR A 241 -12.59 -11.52 10.43
C TYR A 241 -12.39 -13.03 10.53
N ARG A 242 -11.60 -13.49 11.50
CA ARG A 242 -11.42 -14.92 11.81
C ARG A 242 -12.77 -15.62 12.02
N ASP A 243 -13.59 -15.04 12.87
CA ASP A 243 -14.89 -15.63 13.24
C ASP A 243 -15.86 -15.61 12.05
N LEU A 244 -15.83 -14.58 11.21
CA LEU A 244 -16.60 -14.50 9.96
C LEU A 244 -16.23 -15.65 9.01
N VAL A 245 -14.93 -15.89 8.81
CA VAL A 245 -14.42 -16.95 7.92
C VAL A 245 -14.79 -18.34 8.47
N ALA A 246 -14.59 -18.55 9.77
CA ALA A 246 -14.91 -19.81 10.44
C ALA A 246 -16.42 -20.14 10.37
N GLN A 247 -17.29 -19.15 10.58
CA GLN A 247 -18.75 -19.32 10.48
C GLN A 247 -19.22 -19.80 9.11
N LYS A 248 -18.44 -19.54 8.07
CA LYS A 248 -18.74 -19.97 6.69
C LYS A 248 -18.07 -21.29 6.31
N GLY A 249 -17.32 -21.90 7.23
CA GLY A 249 -16.62 -23.15 7.00
C GLY A 249 -15.40 -23.01 6.07
N SER A 250 -14.95 -21.79 5.79
CA SER A 250 -13.73 -21.53 5.05
C SER A 250 -12.51 -21.60 5.97
N LYS A 251 -11.35 -21.98 5.43
CA LYS A 251 -10.08 -21.94 6.14
C LYS A 251 -9.44 -20.57 5.95
N LEU A 252 -9.04 -19.94 7.06
CA LEU A 252 -8.33 -18.66 7.04
C LEU A 252 -6.82 -18.90 6.90
N LEU A 253 -6.16 -18.10 6.05
CA LEU A 253 -4.73 -17.86 6.08
C LEU A 253 -4.50 -16.35 6.10
N VAL A 254 -3.82 -15.83 7.12
CA VAL A 254 -3.35 -14.44 7.12
C VAL A 254 -2.01 -14.42 6.39
N PHE A 255 -1.94 -13.62 5.35
CA PHE A 255 -0.77 -13.49 4.49
C PHE A 255 -0.22 -12.07 4.60
N ILE A 256 0.95 -11.92 5.23
CA ILE A 256 1.65 -10.64 5.29
C ILE A 256 2.42 -10.47 3.99
N TYR A 257 2.01 -9.46 3.21
CA TYR A 257 2.58 -9.18 1.91
C TYR A 257 4.02 -8.64 2.04
N PRO A 258 4.98 -9.09 1.20
CA PRO A 258 6.34 -8.57 1.20
C PRO A 258 6.39 -7.19 0.54
N ASN A 259 7.13 -6.27 1.13
CA ASN A 259 7.49 -5.01 0.49
C ASN A 259 8.87 -5.09 -0.14
N MET A 260 9.18 -4.07 -0.96
CA MET A 260 10.55 -3.89 -1.47
C MET A 260 11.56 -3.92 -0.32
N THR A 261 12.73 -4.49 -0.56
CA THR A 261 13.83 -4.48 0.40
C THR A 261 14.21 -3.06 0.81
N ALA A 262 14.22 -2.12 -0.15
CA ALA A 262 14.44 -0.70 0.12
C ALA A 262 13.44 -0.11 1.12
N HIS A 263 12.17 -0.50 0.99
CA HIS A 263 11.09 -0.07 1.88
C HIS A 263 11.26 -0.63 3.29
N ASN A 264 11.54 -1.93 3.40
CA ASN A 264 11.79 -2.58 4.69
C ASN A 264 12.98 -1.99 5.45
N LEU A 265 14.02 -1.54 4.72
CA LEU A 265 15.19 -0.91 5.31
C LEU A 265 14.95 0.57 5.64
N ALA A 266 14.12 1.28 4.85
CA ALA A 266 13.87 2.72 5.02
C ALA A 266 12.91 3.03 6.15
N ILE A 267 11.98 2.13 6.47
CA ILE A 267 10.93 2.35 7.47
C ILE A 267 11.24 1.50 8.70
N PRO A 268 11.93 2.07 9.69
CA PRO A 268 12.10 1.38 10.96
C PRO A 268 10.74 1.02 11.54
N GLY A 269 10.56 -0.22 11.95
CA GLY A 269 9.33 -0.69 12.54
C GLY A 269 8.26 -1.22 11.59
N PHE A 270 8.45 -1.14 10.28
CA PHE A 270 7.58 -1.87 9.35
C PHE A 270 7.58 -3.37 9.66
N LEU A 271 8.77 -3.95 9.84
CA LEU A 271 8.92 -5.34 10.24
C LEU A 271 8.52 -5.57 11.70
N ASP A 272 8.64 -4.56 12.58
CA ASP A 272 8.10 -4.65 13.96
C ASP A 272 6.59 -4.82 13.95
N TYR A 273 5.88 -4.11 13.08
CA TYR A 273 4.44 -4.26 12.92
C TYR A 273 4.07 -5.64 12.33
N ALA A 274 4.81 -6.11 11.33
CA ALA A 274 4.64 -7.45 10.76
C ALA A 274 4.87 -8.55 11.82
N ASP A 275 5.88 -8.38 12.68
CA ASP A 275 6.14 -9.26 13.80
C ASP A 275 5.02 -9.23 14.85
N ALA A 276 4.49 -8.04 15.16
CA ALA A 276 3.35 -7.89 16.08
C ALA A 276 2.11 -8.61 15.53
N LEU A 277 1.85 -8.48 14.23
CA LEU A 277 0.75 -9.18 13.55
C LEU A 277 0.96 -10.70 13.57
N THR A 278 2.16 -11.19 13.23
CA THR A 278 2.50 -12.61 13.26
C THR A 278 2.29 -13.20 14.66
N ARG A 279 2.78 -12.50 15.70
CA ARG A 279 2.60 -12.90 17.10
C ARG A 279 1.12 -12.93 17.48
N PHE A 280 0.36 -11.88 17.17
CA PHE A 280 -1.07 -11.80 17.47
C PHE A 280 -1.85 -12.94 16.79
N CYS A 281 -1.53 -13.26 15.54
CA CYS A 281 -2.13 -14.38 14.83
C CYS A 281 -1.83 -15.72 15.55
N GLY A 282 -0.59 -15.95 15.97
CA GLY A 282 -0.21 -17.14 16.71
C GLY A 282 -0.91 -17.28 18.06
N GLU A 283 -1.08 -16.16 18.80
CA GLU A 283 -1.78 -16.12 20.09
C GLU A 283 -3.30 -16.38 19.96
N ASN A 284 -3.86 -16.25 18.75
CA ASN A 284 -5.30 -16.35 18.49
C ASN A 284 -5.68 -17.47 17.52
N ASP A 285 -4.81 -18.48 17.34
CA ASP A 285 -5.04 -19.64 16.48
C ASP A 285 -5.37 -19.28 15.04
N MET A 286 -4.78 -18.19 14.52
CA MET A 286 -4.90 -17.79 13.12
C MET A 286 -3.64 -18.22 12.35
N PRO A 287 -3.72 -19.17 11.39
CA PRO A 287 -2.61 -19.46 10.51
C PRO A 287 -2.10 -18.19 9.83
N CYS A 288 -0.80 -17.90 9.94
CA CYS A 288 -0.18 -16.71 9.41
C CYS A 288 1.13 -17.03 8.74
N VAL A 289 1.40 -16.39 7.60
CA VAL A 289 2.69 -16.44 6.92
C VAL A 289 3.18 -15.03 6.64
N ASN A 290 4.43 -14.77 6.99
CA ASN A 290 5.07 -13.47 6.77
C ASN A 290 6.04 -13.54 5.59
N PHE A 291 5.57 -13.15 4.39
CA PHE A 291 6.39 -13.13 3.19
C PHE A 291 7.44 -12.02 3.19
N SER A 292 7.39 -11.07 4.12
CA SER A 292 8.49 -10.10 4.30
C SER A 292 9.81 -10.80 4.66
N TYR A 293 9.73 -12.00 5.23
CA TYR A 293 10.90 -12.81 5.58
C TYR A 293 11.18 -13.93 4.58
N ALA A 294 10.51 -13.95 3.42
CA ALA A 294 10.80 -14.95 2.41
C ALA A 294 12.25 -14.86 1.93
N LYS A 295 12.94 -16.01 1.89
CA LYS A 295 14.30 -16.09 1.34
C LYS A 295 14.28 -16.00 -0.19
N PRO A 296 15.40 -15.59 -0.84
CA PRO A 296 15.48 -15.43 -2.29
C PRO A 296 15.10 -16.66 -3.10
N GLU A 297 15.30 -17.86 -2.55
CA GLU A 297 14.93 -19.15 -3.17
C GLU A 297 13.42 -19.35 -3.30
N LEU A 298 12.65 -18.67 -2.45
CA LEU A 298 11.19 -18.64 -2.52
C LEU A 298 10.72 -17.40 -3.26
N TYR A 299 11.16 -16.22 -2.86
CA TYR A 299 10.74 -14.94 -3.42
C TYR A 299 11.97 -14.14 -3.84
N PRO A 300 12.29 -14.09 -5.16
CA PRO A 300 13.48 -13.44 -5.66
C PRO A 300 13.52 -11.94 -5.31
N ARG A 301 14.65 -11.44 -4.80
CA ARG A 301 14.81 -10.02 -4.46
C ARG A 301 14.88 -9.11 -5.68
N GLU A 302 15.14 -9.68 -6.85
CA GLU A 302 15.04 -8.98 -8.13
C GLU A 302 13.64 -8.42 -8.39
N THR A 303 12.62 -8.92 -7.68
CA THR A 303 11.26 -8.35 -7.72
C THR A 303 11.21 -6.89 -7.29
N ASP A 304 12.16 -6.43 -6.48
CA ASP A 304 12.25 -5.02 -6.09
C ASP A 304 12.31 -4.06 -7.30
N GLN A 305 12.88 -4.50 -8.42
CA GLN A 305 12.94 -3.71 -9.65
C GLN A 305 11.60 -3.58 -10.40
N TYR A 306 10.63 -4.43 -10.05
CA TYR A 306 9.34 -4.47 -10.74
C TYR A 306 8.25 -3.63 -10.07
N TYR A 307 8.54 -2.88 -9.02
CA TYR A 307 7.61 -1.91 -8.46
C TYR A 307 7.62 -0.62 -9.31
N PHE A 308 6.44 -0.14 -9.70
CA PHE A 308 6.33 1.13 -10.42
C PHE A 308 6.11 2.33 -9.49
N ASP A 309 5.59 2.08 -8.30
CA ASP A 309 5.51 3.03 -7.20
C ASP A 309 5.99 2.37 -5.88
N LEU A 310 5.65 2.94 -4.74
CA LEU A 310 6.07 2.44 -3.43
C LEU A 310 5.47 1.09 -3.05
N TYR A 311 4.33 0.76 -3.62
CA TYR A 311 3.47 -0.32 -3.16
C TYR A 311 3.11 -1.30 -4.27
N HIS A 312 3.07 -0.85 -5.53
CA HIS A 312 2.47 -1.62 -6.62
C HIS A 312 3.50 -2.09 -7.63
N MET A 313 3.35 -3.35 -8.04
CA MET A 313 4.18 -4.00 -9.06
C MET A 313 3.61 -3.82 -10.45
N VAL A 314 4.49 -3.80 -11.44
CA VAL A 314 4.10 -4.06 -12.84
C VAL A 314 3.73 -5.52 -13.04
N GLY A 315 3.02 -5.84 -14.12
CA GLY A 315 2.50 -7.18 -14.38
C GLY A 315 3.56 -8.29 -14.38
N GLU A 316 4.80 -8.00 -14.80
CA GLU A 316 5.91 -8.96 -14.74
C GLU A 316 6.28 -9.30 -13.29
N GLY A 317 6.35 -8.30 -12.40
CA GLY A 317 6.59 -8.51 -10.97
C GLY A 317 5.46 -9.29 -10.31
N ALA A 318 4.21 -8.99 -10.67
CA ALA A 318 3.04 -9.71 -10.19
C ALA A 318 3.06 -11.20 -10.60
N ASP A 319 3.54 -11.50 -11.81
CA ASP A 319 3.67 -12.89 -12.29
C ASP A 319 4.74 -13.64 -11.48
N ILE A 320 5.90 -13.03 -11.22
CA ILE A 320 6.98 -13.61 -10.38
C ILE A 320 6.49 -13.82 -8.95
N PHE A 321 5.80 -12.84 -8.39
CA PHE A 321 5.22 -12.95 -7.04
C PHE A 321 4.17 -14.06 -6.98
N SER A 322 3.27 -14.13 -7.95
CA SER A 322 2.24 -15.18 -8.01
C SER A 322 2.84 -16.57 -8.14
N ALA A 323 3.94 -16.74 -8.90
CA ALA A 323 4.67 -18.00 -8.97
C ALA A 323 5.26 -18.40 -7.62
N SER A 324 5.86 -17.45 -6.90
CA SER A 324 6.42 -17.65 -5.55
C SER A 324 5.33 -18.05 -4.56
N PHE A 325 4.18 -17.36 -4.61
CA PHE A 325 3.01 -17.73 -3.81
C PHE A 325 2.54 -19.16 -4.12
N CYS A 326 2.43 -19.53 -5.40
CA CYS A 326 2.02 -20.88 -5.80
C CYS A 326 2.97 -21.95 -5.27
N LYS A 327 4.28 -21.71 -5.34
CA LYS A 327 5.29 -22.62 -4.78
C LYS A 327 5.07 -22.85 -3.29
N PHE A 328 4.92 -21.77 -2.53
CA PHE A 328 4.61 -21.83 -1.11
C PHE A 328 3.29 -22.53 -0.83
N PHE A 329 2.21 -22.11 -1.49
CA PHE A 329 0.86 -22.58 -1.15
C PHE A 329 0.64 -24.05 -1.50
N LYS A 330 1.27 -24.56 -2.57
CA LYS A 330 1.25 -26.00 -2.89
C LYS A 330 1.88 -26.83 -1.78
N ALA A 331 3.05 -26.43 -1.29
CA ALA A 331 3.73 -27.10 -0.18
C ALA A 331 2.91 -27.01 1.13
N TYR A 332 2.35 -25.81 1.40
CA TYR A 332 1.48 -25.60 2.55
C TYR A 332 0.24 -26.51 2.52
N LEU A 333 -0.42 -26.67 1.36
CA LEU A 333 -1.56 -27.56 1.17
C LEU A 333 -1.16 -29.05 1.34
N ALA A 334 0.05 -29.40 0.95
CA ALA A 334 0.60 -30.75 1.12
C ALA A 334 1.02 -31.04 2.57
N GLY A 335 0.99 -30.04 3.46
CA GLY A 335 1.46 -30.17 4.85
C GLY A 335 2.98 -30.28 4.97
N GLU A 336 3.72 -29.81 3.98
CA GLU A 336 5.17 -29.78 4.00
C GLU A 336 5.68 -28.69 4.96
N ASP A 337 6.82 -28.94 5.60
CA ASP A 337 7.49 -27.91 6.39
C ASP A 337 8.14 -26.89 5.45
N THR A 338 7.65 -25.65 5.51
CA THR A 338 8.16 -24.53 4.72
C THR A 338 9.01 -23.55 5.53
N SER A 339 9.31 -23.85 6.79
CA SER A 339 10.04 -22.96 7.69
C SER A 339 11.41 -22.56 7.16
N ASP A 340 12.10 -23.45 6.48
CA ASP A 340 13.40 -23.21 5.86
C ASP A 340 13.37 -22.19 4.72
N TRP A 341 12.19 -21.85 4.19
CA TRP A 341 12.03 -20.87 3.12
C TRP A 341 11.94 -19.43 3.65
N PHE A 342 11.93 -19.26 4.97
CA PHE A 342 11.83 -17.94 5.61
C PHE A 342 13.02 -17.69 6.53
N TYR A 343 13.37 -16.41 6.70
CA TYR A 343 14.28 -16.00 7.76
C TYR A 343 13.57 -16.14 9.10
N ALA A 344 14.31 -16.55 10.12
CA ALA A 344 13.75 -16.83 11.44
C ALA A 344 13.18 -15.56 12.12
N ASP A 345 13.78 -14.42 11.83
CA ASP A 345 13.44 -13.14 12.42
C ASP A 345 13.96 -11.95 11.57
N ARG A 346 13.64 -10.75 12.01
CA ARG A 346 14.08 -9.49 11.42
C ARG A 346 15.61 -9.38 11.29
N TRP A 347 16.35 -9.83 12.27
CA TRP A 347 17.80 -9.73 12.28
C TRP A 347 18.44 -10.64 11.24
N ALA A 348 17.93 -11.87 11.13
CA ALA A 348 18.34 -12.79 10.07
C ALA A 348 18.05 -12.23 8.69
N TYR A 349 16.87 -11.58 8.51
CA TYR A 349 16.52 -10.90 7.28
C TYR A 349 17.48 -9.73 6.98
N PHE A 350 17.68 -8.79 7.91
CA PHE A 350 18.59 -7.66 7.71
C PHE A 350 20.03 -8.11 7.43
N SER A 351 20.51 -9.09 8.17
CA SER A 351 21.88 -9.62 7.98
C SER A 351 22.09 -10.24 6.61
N SER A 352 21.02 -10.67 5.93
CA SER A 352 21.07 -11.22 4.59
C SER A 352 21.17 -10.16 3.49
N VAL A 353 20.92 -8.89 3.80
CA VAL A 353 21.03 -7.79 2.84
C VAL A 353 22.48 -7.32 2.79
N SER A 354 23.19 -7.71 1.75
CA SER A 354 24.63 -7.42 1.55
C SER A 354 24.88 -6.34 0.51
N PHE A 355 23.89 -5.54 0.17
CA PHE A 355 23.95 -4.52 -0.88
C PHE A 355 23.25 -3.23 -0.43
N ILE A 356 23.46 -2.17 -1.21
CA ILE A 356 22.75 -0.89 -1.08
C ILE A 356 21.55 -0.91 -2.01
N THR A 357 20.38 -0.50 -1.50
CA THR A 357 19.15 -0.52 -2.28
C THR A 357 18.83 0.80 -2.97
N ASN A 358 19.20 1.92 -2.36
CA ASN A 358 19.01 3.27 -2.87
C ASN A 358 19.84 4.28 -2.09
N CYS A 359 20.07 5.47 -2.65
CA CYS A 359 20.73 6.58 -1.96
C CYS A 359 19.94 7.88 -2.18
N TRP A 360 20.17 8.87 -1.33
CA TRP A 360 19.56 10.20 -1.43
C TRP A 360 20.39 11.25 -0.71
N ILE A 361 20.11 12.54 -0.97
CA ILE A 361 20.58 13.65 -0.16
C ILE A 361 19.50 13.98 0.87
N GLN A 362 19.89 13.99 2.12
CA GLN A 362 18.99 14.23 3.23
C GLN A 362 18.93 15.73 3.54
N THR A 363 17.73 16.28 3.54
CA THR A 363 17.45 17.66 3.85
C THR A 363 16.74 17.85 5.20
N TYR A 364 16.20 16.75 5.75
CA TYR A 364 15.45 16.75 6.99
C TYR A 364 16.03 15.75 8.00
N PHE A 365 16.20 16.22 9.24
CA PHE A 365 16.69 15.41 10.37
C PHE A 365 15.61 15.40 11.46
N PRO A 366 14.82 14.32 11.60
CA PRO A 366 13.77 14.26 12.60
C PRO A 366 14.34 14.38 14.02
N GLU A 367 13.57 14.99 14.92
CA GLU A 367 13.86 14.96 16.34
C GLU A 367 13.45 13.59 16.91
N GLY A 368 14.38 12.93 17.63
CA GLY A 368 14.16 11.64 18.27
C GLY A 368 15.29 10.64 18.05
N GLU A 369 15.24 9.55 18.80
CA GLU A 369 16.16 8.42 18.64
C GLU A 369 15.74 7.59 17.43
N TRP A 370 16.21 7.98 16.28
CA TRP A 370 16.26 7.10 15.13
C TRP A 370 17.54 6.28 15.19
N ASN A 371 17.50 5.02 14.73
CA ASN A 371 18.62 4.09 14.77
C ASN A 371 19.97 4.84 14.58
N GLY A 372 21.04 4.42 15.25
CA GLY A 372 22.27 5.19 15.47
C GLY A 372 22.91 5.86 14.25
N ALA A 373 22.59 5.43 13.00
CA ALA A 373 23.06 6.05 11.76
C ALA A 373 22.54 7.49 11.55
N TRP A 374 21.31 7.78 11.94
CA TRP A 374 20.71 9.12 11.83
C TRP A 374 21.30 10.12 12.83
N ALA A 375 21.56 9.67 14.06
CA ALA A 375 22.18 10.51 15.09
C ALA A 375 23.60 10.94 14.68
N GLN A 376 24.36 10.02 14.06
CA GLN A 376 25.71 10.33 13.56
C GLN A 376 25.66 11.33 12.40
N SER A 377 24.75 11.19 11.46
CA SER A 377 24.60 12.13 10.35
C SER A 377 24.25 13.55 10.83
N ARG A 378 23.38 13.69 11.83
CA ARG A 378 23.00 14.99 12.40
C ARG A 378 24.19 15.70 13.06
N GLN A 379 24.98 14.98 13.84
CA GLN A 379 26.19 15.53 14.49
C GLN A 379 27.25 15.94 13.45
N ALA A 380 27.46 15.09 12.45
CA ALA A 380 28.41 15.36 11.37
C ALA A 380 27.99 16.58 10.54
N VAL A 381 26.68 16.72 10.22
CA VAL A 381 26.14 17.89 9.51
C VAL A 381 26.31 19.16 10.36
N ALA A 382 25.98 19.10 11.64
CA ALA A 382 26.16 20.26 12.57
C ALA A 382 27.63 20.70 12.64
N ALA A 383 28.55 19.75 12.74
CA ALA A 383 29.99 20.05 12.75
C ALA A 383 30.46 20.66 11.41
N ALA A 384 30.03 20.10 10.27
CA ALA A 384 30.41 20.56 8.94
C ALA A 384 29.82 21.94 8.58
N SER A 385 28.68 22.31 9.17
CA SER A 385 28.02 23.60 8.90
C SER A 385 28.73 24.83 9.49
N GLU A 386 29.71 24.64 10.38
CA GLU A 386 30.44 25.72 11.04
C GLU A 386 29.52 26.81 11.61
N ASN A 387 28.50 26.40 12.37
CA ASN A 387 27.44 27.26 12.92
C ASN A 387 26.61 27.99 11.83
N GLY A 388 26.38 27.35 10.70
CA GLY A 388 25.55 27.88 9.58
C GLY A 388 26.31 28.81 8.65
N ALA A 389 27.63 28.84 8.70
CA ALA A 389 28.48 29.58 7.77
C ALA A 389 28.61 28.88 6.41
N ARG A 390 28.36 27.56 6.37
CA ARG A 390 28.47 26.71 5.17
C ARG A 390 27.15 26.00 4.88
N ASP A 391 26.90 25.74 3.61
CA ASP A 391 25.85 24.79 3.18
C ASP A 391 26.41 23.37 3.27
N VAL A 392 25.58 22.46 3.80
CA VAL A 392 25.94 21.05 4.01
C VAL A 392 24.90 20.15 3.41
N TYR A 393 25.34 19.23 2.57
CA TYR A 393 24.52 18.21 1.92
C TYR A 393 24.96 16.84 2.45
N ALA A 394 24.05 16.13 3.10
CA ALA A 394 24.33 14.84 3.70
C ALA A 394 23.72 13.73 2.82
N ALA A 395 24.56 12.92 2.21
CA ALA A 395 24.13 11.71 1.54
C ALA A 395 23.83 10.61 2.54
N ASN A 396 22.83 9.81 2.22
CA ASN A 396 22.48 8.62 2.97
C ASN A 396 22.06 7.49 2.02
N CYS A 397 22.00 6.28 2.50
CA CYS A 397 21.54 5.14 1.72
C CYS A 397 20.87 4.08 2.61
N ASN A 398 20.01 3.26 2.03
CA ASN A 398 19.49 2.06 2.67
C ASN A 398 20.38 0.87 2.33
N HIS A 399 20.88 0.20 3.35
CA HIS A 399 21.78 -0.94 3.23
C HIS A 399 21.62 -1.92 4.38
N GLY A 400 22.06 -3.16 4.18
CA GLY A 400 22.15 -4.13 5.27
C GLY A 400 23.25 -3.77 6.27
N PRO A 401 23.17 -4.26 7.51
CA PRO A 401 24.10 -3.91 8.58
C PRO A 401 25.56 -4.34 8.32
N SER A 402 25.78 -5.27 7.41
CA SER A 402 27.12 -5.73 7.00
C SER A 402 27.78 -4.84 5.95
N VAL A 403 27.06 -3.87 5.38
CA VAL A 403 27.56 -3.00 4.32
C VAL A 403 28.03 -1.68 4.93
N ALA A 404 29.29 -1.32 4.69
CA ALA A 404 29.80 0.01 4.95
C ALA A 404 29.65 0.84 3.67
N PRO A 405 28.81 1.88 3.64
CA PRO A 405 28.64 2.69 2.44
C PRO A 405 29.77 3.70 2.25
N GLU A 406 30.05 4.02 0.98
CA GLU A 406 30.83 5.17 0.54
C GLU A 406 30.02 6.02 -0.42
N TYR A 407 30.27 7.32 -0.42
CA TYR A 407 29.55 8.29 -1.24
C TYR A 407 30.52 9.14 -2.05
N ARG A 408 30.06 9.56 -3.24
CA ARG A 408 30.81 10.50 -4.08
C ARG A 408 29.86 11.49 -4.72
N PHE A 409 30.19 12.77 -4.60
CA PHE A 409 29.37 13.87 -5.11
C PHE A 409 29.94 14.40 -6.42
N PHE A 410 29.02 14.79 -7.31
CA PHE A 410 29.32 15.40 -8.59
C PHE A 410 28.44 16.63 -8.81
N LEU A 411 28.97 17.59 -9.53
CA LEU A 411 28.17 18.62 -10.18
C LEU A 411 27.77 18.09 -11.54
N ARG A 412 26.47 18.02 -11.83
CA ARG A 412 25.94 17.53 -13.10
C ARG A 412 25.43 18.67 -13.95
N ASP A 413 25.90 18.78 -15.17
CA ASP A 413 25.32 19.63 -16.20
C ASP A 413 24.08 18.92 -16.78
N GLU A 414 22.90 19.44 -16.53
CA GLU A 414 21.65 18.83 -16.98
C GLU A 414 21.44 18.89 -18.50
N ALA A 415 22.06 19.87 -19.18
CA ALA A 415 21.94 20.01 -20.63
C ALA A 415 22.79 19.01 -21.41
N THR A 416 23.99 18.73 -20.89
CA THR A 416 24.96 17.85 -21.56
C THR A 416 25.07 16.48 -20.90
N GLY A 417 24.59 16.34 -19.67
CA GLY A 417 24.77 15.15 -18.82
C GLY A 417 26.19 14.99 -18.28
N ALA A 418 27.09 15.96 -18.51
CA ALA A 418 28.47 15.90 -18.04
C ALA A 418 28.54 16.00 -16.50
N GLU A 419 29.46 15.24 -15.90
CA GLU A 419 29.65 15.18 -14.47
C GLU A 419 31.06 15.65 -14.08
N THR A 420 31.15 16.59 -13.12
CA THR A 420 32.39 17.08 -12.56
C THR A 420 32.45 16.64 -11.09
N PRO A 421 33.45 15.87 -10.65
CA PRO A 421 33.55 15.41 -9.29
C PRO A 421 33.74 16.58 -8.31
N LEU A 422 32.95 16.59 -7.25
CA LEU A 422 33.07 17.52 -6.12
C LEU A 422 33.86 16.89 -4.96
N THR A 423 33.80 15.57 -4.82
CA THR A 423 34.55 14.82 -3.79
C THR A 423 35.17 13.56 -4.39
N ASP A 424 36.11 12.97 -3.67
CA ASP A 424 36.47 11.56 -3.83
C ASP A 424 35.43 10.67 -3.11
N TRP A 425 35.57 9.34 -3.20
CA TRP A 425 34.78 8.42 -2.42
C TRP A 425 35.09 8.58 -0.93
N GLN A 426 34.05 8.76 -0.11
CA GLN A 426 34.17 9.02 1.32
C GLN A 426 33.07 8.32 2.10
N ALA A 427 33.41 7.82 3.30
CA ALA A 427 32.48 7.10 4.17
C ALA A 427 31.46 8.02 4.84
N GLU A 428 31.82 9.28 5.13
CA GLU A 428 30.96 10.21 5.89
C GLU A 428 29.77 10.76 5.09
N GLY A 429 29.80 10.65 3.76
CA GLY A 429 28.68 11.11 2.93
C GLY A 429 28.34 12.60 3.05
N ILE A 430 29.33 13.47 3.34
CA ILE A 430 29.09 14.89 3.57
C ILE A 430 29.82 15.74 2.52
N LEU A 431 29.05 16.62 1.87
CA LEU A 431 29.56 17.69 1.03
C LEU A 431 29.28 19.02 1.72
N ALA A 432 30.33 19.75 2.10
CA ALA A 432 30.23 21.10 2.66
C ALA A 432 30.87 22.11 1.71
N CYS A 433 30.19 23.20 1.43
CA CYS A 433 30.64 24.27 0.54
C CYS A 433 30.30 25.66 1.08
N ASP A 434 30.81 26.72 0.46
CA ASP A 434 30.45 28.08 0.80
C ASP A 434 28.95 28.31 0.59
N LYS A 435 28.34 29.12 1.47
CA LYS A 435 26.92 29.37 1.48
C LYS A 435 26.42 29.89 0.12
N GLY A 436 25.42 29.21 -0.46
CA GLY A 436 24.81 29.55 -1.73
C GLY A 436 25.63 29.12 -2.98
N ALA A 437 26.80 28.52 -2.80
CA ALA A 437 27.68 28.18 -3.94
C ALA A 437 27.07 27.21 -4.95
N LEU A 438 26.19 26.29 -4.49
CA LEU A 438 25.56 25.28 -5.32
C LEU A 438 24.05 25.52 -5.54
N THR A 439 23.52 26.68 -5.14
CA THR A 439 22.10 27.00 -5.32
C THR A 439 21.70 26.93 -6.81
N GLY A 440 20.64 26.15 -7.10
CA GLY A 440 20.13 25.98 -8.47
C GLY A 440 20.96 25.08 -9.37
N GLN A 441 22.04 24.52 -8.87
CA GLN A 441 22.87 23.55 -9.61
C GLN A 441 22.44 22.12 -9.27
N CYS A 442 22.58 21.19 -10.22
CA CYS A 442 22.27 19.78 -9.99
C CYS A 442 23.46 19.08 -9.33
N ILE A 443 23.27 18.68 -8.06
CA ILE A 443 24.22 17.83 -7.34
C ILE A 443 23.80 16.38 -7.53
N ARG A 444 24.71 15.54 -8.04
CA ARG A 444 24.51 14.10 -8.08
C ARG A 444 25.36 13.42 -7.02
N VAL A 445 24.76 12.52 -6.27
CA VAL A 445 25.49 11.63 -5.36
C VAL A 445 25.35 10.18 -5.80
N TYR A 446 26.46 9.48 -5.80
CA TYR A 446 26.51 8.02 -5.93
C TYR A 446 26.82 7.39 -4.58
N ALA A 447 26.28 6.20 -4.37
CA ALA A 447 26.62 5.36 -3.23
C ALA A 447 27.12 3.98 -3.69
N ARG A 448 28.08 3.40 -2.95
CA ARG A 448 28.51 2.02 -3.16
C ARG A 448 28.92 1.38 -1.84
N ALA A 449 29.04 0.06 -1.78
CA ALA A 449 29.71 -0.62 -0.69
C ALA A 449 31.21 -0.26 -0.71
N GLN A 450 31.81 -0.09 0.44
CA GLN A 450 33.21 0.32 0.60
C GLN A 450 34.17 -0.60 -0.19
N GLY A 451 34.93 0.00 -1.09
CA GLY A 451 35.85 -0.73 -1.98
C GLY A 451 35.14 -1.58 -3.04
N GLY A 452 33.83 -1.47 -3.18
CA GLY A 452 33.03 -2.17 -4.19
C GLY A 452 33.14 -1.54 -5.58
N ALA A 453 32.57 -2.20 -6.57
CA ALA A 453 32.44 -1.65 -7.92
C ALA A 453 31.40 -0.50 -7.92
N ASP A 454 31.61 0.46 -8.83
CA ASP A 454 30.65 1.53 -9.05
C ASP A 454 29.38 0.96 -9.72
N ASP A 455 28.22 1.26 -9.16
CA ASP A 455 26.94 1.00 -9.79
C ASP A 455 26.39 2.33 -10.36
N PRO A 456 26.43 2.51 -11.69
CA PRO A 456 26.01 3.75 -12.31
C PRO A 456 24.49 3.98 -12.20
N SER A 457 23.71 3.01 -11.77
CA SER A 457 22.27 3.15 -11.53
C SER A 457 21.95 3.63 -10.11
N LEU A 458 22.91 3.53 -9.18
CA LEU A 458 22.72 3.84 -7.77
C LEU A 458 23.13 5.29 -7.47
N TYR A 459 22.32 6.23 -7.93
CA TYR A 459 22.54 7.67 -7.74
C TYR A 459 21.26 8.42 -7.34
N PHE A 460 21.47 9.65 -6.91
CA PHE A 460 20.42 10.63 -6.65
C PHE A 460 20.83 12.03 -7.13
N ASP A 461 19.89 12.70 -7.80
CA ASP A 461 20.03 14.08 -8.25
C ASP A 461 19.26 15.03 -7.30
N PHE A 462 19.90 16.11 -6.88
CA PHE A 462 19.35 17.11 -5.97
C PHE A 462 19.73 18.52 -6.42
N ARG A 463 18.77 19.44 -6.40
CA ARG A 463 18.95 20.85 -6.76
C ARG A 463 18.66 21.75 -5.56
N PRO A 464 19.68 22.24 -4.85
CA PRO A 464 19.51 23.16 -3.74
C PRO A 464 18.68 24.39 -4.13
N GLY A 465 17.69 24.75 -3.31
CA GLY A 465 16.78 25.85 -3.53
C GLY A 465 15.65 25.57 -4.54
N ILE A 466 15.62 24.39 -5.15
CA ILE A 466 14.54 23.95 -6.06
C ILE A 466 13.85 22.70 -5.51
N ASP A 467 14.62 21.66 -5.15
CA ASP A 467 14.10 20.39 -4.66
C ASP A 467 13.91 20.38 -3.12
N GLU A 468 14.23 21.50 -2.46
CA GLU A 468 13.95 21.66 -1.03
C GLU A 468 12.46 21.91 -0.82
N GLU A 469 11.74 20.93 -0.31
CA GLU A 469 10.45 21.21 0.30
C GLU A 469 10.67 22.07 1.57
N PRO A 470 9.84 23.10 1.80
CA PRO A 470 9.93 23.87 3.01
C PRO A 470 9.82 22.90 4.20
N CYS A 471 10.81 22.93 5.11
CA CYS A 471 10.72 22.25 6.39
C CYS A 471 9.38 22.61 7.00
N LEU A 472 8.43 21.66 7.04
CA LEU A 472 7.28 21.80 7.90
C LEU A 472 7.84 21.91 9.32
N GLN A 473 7.84 23.12 9.83
CA GLN A 473 8.04 23.37 11.25
C GLN A 473 6.86 22.69 11.95
N VAL A 474 7.15 21.58 12.61
CA VAL A 474 6.23 20.93 13.55
C VAL A 474 6.28 21.69 14.86
#